data_fff011882e5efce5be77db78e2197d5b
#
_entry.id   fff011882e5efce5be77db78e2197d5b
#
_cell.length_a   1.000
_cell.length_b   1.000
_cell.length_c   1.000
_cell.angle_alpha   90.00
_cell.angle_beta   90.00
_cell.angle_gamma   90.00
#
_symmetry.space_group_name_H-M   'P 1'
#
loop_
_entity.id
_entity.type
_entity.pdbx_description
1 polymer ?
#
loop_
_entity_poly.entity_id
_entity_poly.type
_entity_poly.pdbx_seq_one_letter_code
_entity_poly.pdbx_strand_id
1 'polypeptide(L)'
;MKPHYASKIRGLFICTITMLIFQTSFSQATTPLPDTSKINYNQISTALKLYAYPAKGQNQQQQKADEVECYKWAMDQSGIDPLNLPKDTVVEQTGRTGGTAKGAAKGAAAGAAVGAIAGDAGEGAAIGAAAGGAKGRRAGKQAQAQQNQKAQTEAENKQKAIMDSFKKGFSACLEGKGYSIK
;
A
#
# COMPACT_ATOMS: atom_id res chain seq x y z
N MET A 1 -18.69 5.68 -65.01
CA MET A 1 -17.39 5.40 -64.35
C MET A 1 -17.32 6.25 -63.08
N LYS A 2 -17.52 5.66 -61.90
CA LYS A 2 -17.45 6.36 -60.61
C LYS A 2 -16.09 6.05 -59.96
N PRO A 3 -15.37 7.02 -59.39
CA PRO A 3 -14.05 6.77 -58.86
C PRO A 3 -14.11 6.17 -57.48
N HIS A 4 -13.69 4.93 -57.32
CA HIS A 4 -13.47 4.22 -56.06
C HIS A 4 -12.22 4.64 -55.31
N TYR A 5 -11.66 5.83 -55.58
CA TYR A 5 -10.38 6.26 -55.04
C TYR A 5 -10.48 7.01 -53.68
N ALA A 6 -11.67 7.52 -53.35
CA ALA A 6 -11.84 8.34 -52.13
C ALA A 6 -11.91 7.56 -50.81
N SER A 7 -12.21 6.23 -50.88
CA SER A 7 -12.34 5.39 -49.67
C SER A 7 -11.02 4.91 -49.10
N LYS A 8 -9.99 4.72 -49.92
CA LYS A 8 -8.66 4.24 -49.47
C LYS A 8 -7.80 5.30 -48.78
N ILE A 9 -8.03 6.57 -49.12
CA ILE A 9 -7.27 7.68 -48.52
C ILE A 9 -7.77 7.99 -47.11
N ARG A 10 -9.05 7.78 -46.81
CA ARG A 10 -9.62 7.97 -45.43
C ARG A 10 -9.11 6.95 -44.41
N GLY A 11 -8.84 5.71 -44.84
CA GLY A 11 -8.31 4.65 -44.01
C GLY A 11 -6.84 4.89 -43.64
N LEU A 12 -6.06 5.44 -44.55
CA LEU A 12 -4.61 5.70 -44.34
C LEU A 12 -4.39 6.88 -43.36
N PHE A 13 -5.20 7.93 -43.45
CA PHE A 13 -5.11 9.08 -42.54
C PHE A 13 -5.57 8.77 -41.09
N ILE A 14 -6.51 7.86 -40.91
CA ILE A 14 -6.97 7.44 -39.57
C ILE A 14 -5.89 6.59 -38.89
N CYS A 15 -5.18 5.74 -39.65
CA CYS A 15 -4.12 4.89 -39.11
C CYS A 15 -2.86 5.69 -38.69
N THR A 16 -2.55 6.79 -39.38
CA THR A 16 -1.42 7.65 -39.05
C THR A 16 -1.70 8.56 -37.84
N ILE A 17 -2.95 8.98 -37.65
CA ILE A 17 -3.35 9.81 -36.50
C ILE A 17 -3.41 8.97 -35.22
N THR A 18 -3.83 7.70 -35.27
CA THR A 18 -3.82 6.81 -34.11
C THR A 18 -2.40 6.41 -33.67
N MET A 19 -1.42 6.42 -34.55
CA MET A 19 -0.04 6.10 -34.21
C MET A 19 0.72 7.28 -33.58
N LEU A 20 0.24 8.51 -33.74
CA LEU A 20 0.86 9.71 -33.15
C LEU A 20 0.43 9.99 -31.70
N ILE A 21 -0.62 9.34 -31.20
CA ILE A 21 -1.16 9.58 -29.84
C ILE A 21 -0.51 8.63 -28.80
N PHE A 22 0.27 7.63 -29.24
CA PHE A 22 0.86 6.62 -28.33
C PHE A 22 2.28 6.98 -27.87
N GLN A 23 2.73 8.20 -28.12
CA GLN A 23 3.95 8.76 -27.52
C GLN A 23 3.61 9.52 -26.24
N THR A 24 2.84 8.90 -25.33
CA THR A 24 2.81 9.37 -23.95
C THR A 24 4.18 9.08 -23.37
N SER A 25 5.00 10.10 -23.31
CA SER A 25 6.25 10.15 -22.57
C SER A 25 6.04 9.51 -21.20
N PHE A 26 6.61 8.33 -21.01
CA PHE A 26 6.86 7.81 -19.67
C PHE A 26 7.88 8.77 -19.05
N SER A 27 7.37 9.86 -18.50
CA SER A 27 8.13 10.69 -17.59
C SER A 27 8.33 9.82 -16.35
N GLN A 28 9.44 9.08 -16.33
CA GLN A 28 9.94 8.48 -15.11
C GLN A 28 10.19 9.67 -14.19
N ALA A 29 9.32 9.84 -13.22
CA ALA A 29 9.60 10.68 -12.09
C ALA A 29 10.80 10.01 -11.40
N THR A 30 12.00 10.44 -11.79
CA THR A 30 13.20 10.20 -11.00
C THR A 30 12.95 10.93 -9.69
N THR A 31 12.46 10.20 -8.68
CA THR A 31 12.52 10.67 -7.30
C THR A 31 13.97 11.05 -7.06
N PRO A 32 14.27 12.32 -6.73
CA PRO A 32 15.65 12.72 -6.46
C PRO A 32 16.16 11.81 -5.34
N LEU A 33 17.31 11.16 -5.58
CA LEU A 33 18.00 10.44 -4.53
C LEU A 33 18.12 11.38 -3.33
N PRO A 34 17.77 10.92 -2.12
CA PRO A 34 17.90 11.76 -0.94
C PRO A 34 19.35 12.25 -0.81
N ASP A 35 19.49 13.52 -0.47
CA ASP A 35 20.79 14.17 -0.28
C ASP A 35 21.53 13.48 0.88
N THR A 36 22.36 12.50 0.55
CA THR A 36 23.12 11.71 1.50
C THR A 36 24.27 12.51 2.15
N SER A 37 24.54 13.75 1.71
CA SER A 37 25.57 14.60 2.29
C SER A 37 25.26 15.03 3.73
N LYS A 38 24.01 14.90 4.17
CA LYS A 38 23.53 15.24 5.51
C LYS A 38 23.33 14.03 6.43
N ILE A 39 23.59 12.82 5.95
CA ILE A 39 23.44 11.61 6.77
C ILE A 39 24.59 11.56 7.78
N ASN A 40 24.24 11.74 9.03
CA ASN A 40 25.20 11.59 10.12
C ASN A 40 25.32 10.10 10.48
N TYR A 41 26.54 9.63 10.65
CA TYR A 41 26.92 8.28 11.09
C TYR A 41 26.03 7.72 12.22
N ASN A 42 25.77 8.51 13.26
CA ASN A 42 24.92 8.10 14.37
C ASN A 42 23.44 7.91 13.98
N GLN A 43 22.99 8.52 12.90
CA GLN A 43 21.61 8.39 12.44
C GLN A 43 21.36 7.03 11.78
N ILE A 44 22.31 6.53 11.01
CA ILE A 44 22.20 5.22 10.35
C ILE A 44 22.11 4.12 11.40
N SER A 45 23.08 4.06 12.30
CA SER A 45 23.13 3.04 13.36
C SER A 45 21.89 3.08 14.27
N THR A 46 21.45 4.30 14.65
CA THR A 46 20.25 4.48 15.50
C THR A 46 18.97 4.06 14.78
N ALA A 47 18.82 4.45 13.52
CA ALA A 47 17.60 4.14 12.74
C ALA A 47 17.48 2.64 12.43
N LEU A 48 18.61 2.01 12.11
CA LEU A 48 18.65 0.58 11.78
C LEU A 48 18.75 -0.31 13.01
N LYS A 49 19.15 0.24 14.17
CA LYS A 49 19.49 -0.52 15.39
C LYS A 49 20.55 -1.59 15.11
N LEU A 50 21.55 -1.23 14.30
CA LEU A 50 22.67 -2.07 13.92
C LEU A 50 23.96 -1.34 14.26
N TYR A 51 24.91 -2.05 14.86
CA TYR A 51 26.18 -1.50 15.26
C TYR A 51 27.31 -2.26 14.55
N ALA A 52 28.15 -1.51 13.82
CA ALA A 52 29.28 -2.06 13.10
C ALA A 52 30.55 -1.94 13.96
N TYR A 53 31.22 -3.05 14.20
CA TYR A 53 32.49 -3.11 14.93
C TYR A 53 33.63 -3.45 13.96
N PRO A 54 34.68 -2.63 13.89
CA PRO A 54 35.82 -2.89 13.01
C PRO A 54 36.56 -4.16 13.45
N ALA A 55 36.66 -5.17 12.58
CA ALA A 55 37.36 -6.42 12.84
C ALA A 55 38.75 -6.49 12.19
N LYS A 56 39.08 -5.55 11.29
CA LYS A 56 40.35 -5.49 10.56
C LYS A 56 41.18 -4.23 10.86
N GLY A 57 40.90 -3.58 11.99
CA GLY A 57 41.66 -2.38 12.41
C GLY A 57 41.26 -1.09 11.66
N GLN A 58 40.06 -1.04 11.05
CA GLN A 58 39.53 0.15 10.40
C GLN A 58 39.45 1.30 11.42
N ASN A 59 39.86 2.50 11.02
CA ASN A 59 39.71 3.68 11.86
C ASN A 59 38.25 4.24 11.74
N GLN A 60 37.92 5.14 12.68
CA GLN A 60 36.58 5.71 12.76
C GLN A 60 36.15 6.50 11.50
N GLN A 61 37.10 7.15 10.83
CA GLN A 61 36.80 7.91 9.61
C GLN A 61 36.49 6.96 8.44
N GLN A 62 37.24 5.88 8.32
CA GLN A 62 36.97 4.82 7.34
C GLN A 62 35.65 4.13 7.62
N GLN A 63 35.36 3.81 8.88
CA GLN A 63 34.07 3.22 9.26
C GLN A 63 32.88 4.09 8.82
N LYS A 64 32.94 5.41 9.05
CA LYS A 64 31.91 6.35 8.62
C LYS A 64 31.71 6.33 7.09
N ALA A 65 32.80 6.32 6.33
CA ALA A 65 32.75 6.28 4.87
C ALA A 65 32.13 4.95 4.38
N ASP A 66 32.58 3.84 4.95
CA ASP A 66 32.12 2.51 4.62
C ASP A 66 30.62 2.32 4.95
N GLU A 67 30.14 2.83 6.08
CA GLU A 67 28.72 2.78 6.45
C GLU A 67 27.87 3.59 5.49
N VAL A 68 28.28 4.79 5.08
CA VAL A 68 27.55 5.59 4.10
C VAL A 68 27.54 4.91 2.74
N GLU A 69 28.64 4.31 2.31
CA GLU A 69 28.72 3.57 1.05
C GLU A 69 27.80 2.36 1.07
N CYS A 70 27.85 1.55 2.14
CA CYS A 70 26.97 0.38 2.29
C CYS A 70 25.49 0.77 2.43
N TYR A 71 25.21 1.92 3.03
CA TYR A 71 23.85 2.45 3.08
C TYR A 71 23.32 2.77 1.68
N LYS A 72 24.09 3.47 0.86
CA LYS A 72 23.73 3.76 -0.54
C LYS A 72 23.53 2.48 -1.35
N TRP A 73 24.48 1.56 -1.24
CA TRP A 73 24.38 0.27 -1.91
C TRP A 73 23.12 -0.51 -1.50
N ALA A 74 22.80 -0.56 -0.21
CA ALA A 74 21.60 -1.21 0.28
C ALA A 74 20.32 -0.52 -0.20
N MET A 75 20.33 0.81 -0.32
CA MET A 75 19.23 1.58 -0.94
C MET A 75 19.03 1.20 -2.40
N ASP A 76 20.10 1.14 -3.18
CA ASP A 76 20.05 0.77 -4.60
C ASP A 76 19.51 -0.65 -4.79
N GLN A 77 19.90 -1.59 -3.91
CA GLN A 77 19.44 -2.98 -3.97
C GLN A 77 17.99 -3.16 -3.51
N SER A 78 17.56 -2.43 -2.50
CA SER A 78 16.23 -2.55 -1.91
C SER A 78 15.19 -1.62 -2.50
N GLY A 79 15.64 -0.55 -3.18
CA GLY A 79 14.77 0.49 -3.72
C GLY A 79 14.13 1.40 -2.66
N ILE A 80 14.60 1.35 -1.42
CA ILE A 80 14.02 2.09 -0.30
C ILE A 80 15.07 2.82 0.52
N ASP A 81 14.66 3.99 1.04
CA ASP A 81 15.43 4.75 2.01
C ASP A 81 14.78 4.61 3.40
N PRO A 82 15.39 3.84 4.34
CA PRO A 82 14.83 3.62 5.65
C PRO A 82 14.76 4.88 6.53
N LEU A 83 15.52 5.92 6.21
CA LEU A 83 15.44 7.21 6.91
C LEU A 83 14.27 8.07 6.42
N ASN A 84 13.78 7.81 5.21
CA ASN A 84 12.69 8.53 4.57
C ASN A 84 11.55 7.60 4.13
N LEU A 85 11.26 6.55 4.89
CA LEU A 85 10.12 5.69 4.60
C LEU A 85 8.84 6.51 4.59
N PRO A 86 8.09 6.51 3.49
CA PRO A 86 6.74 7.05 3.51
C PRO A 86 5.95 6.25 4.54
N LYS A 87 5.33 6.95 5.50
CA LYS A 87 4.34 6.30 6.36
C LYS A 87 3.20 5.87 5.45
N ASP A 88 3.10 4.57 5.20
CA ASP A 88 1.91 4.02 4.56
C ASP A 88 0.72 4.38 5.44
N THR A 89 0.04 5.45 5.10
CA THR A 89 -1.20 5.85 5.74
C THR A 89 -2.25 4.85 5.27
N VAL A 90 -2.49 3.84 6.09
CA VAL A 90 -3.64 2.97 5.90
C VAL A 90 -4.87 3.86 6.01
N VAL A 91 -5.53 4.09 4.88
CA VAL A 91 -6.79 4.83 4.87
C VAL A 91 -7.83 3.96 5.56
N GLU A 92 -8.15 4.30 6.80
CA GLU A 92 -9.25 3.64 7.50
C GLU A 92 -10.55 3.85 6.72
N GLN A 93 -11.16 2.74 6.36
CA GLN A 93 -12.48 2.80 5.75
C GLN A 93 -13.51 3.20 6.82
N THR A 94 -13.90 4.47 6.77
CA THR A 94 -14.94 5.03 7.62
C THR A 94 -16.16 5.34 6.74
N GLY A 95 -17.12 4.50 6.67
CA GLY A 95 -18.27 4.75 5.81
C GLY A 95 -19.50 3.93 6.18
N ARG A 96 -20.56 4.15 5.40
CA ARG A 96 -21.75 3.30 5.50
C ARG A 96 -21.43 1.92 4.95
N THR A 97 -21.42 0.91 5.81
CA THR A 97 -21.10 -0.49 5.44
C THR A 97 -22.22 -1.19 4.65
N GLY A 98 -23.34 -0.51 4.40
CA GLY A 98 -24.52 -1.17 3.83
C GLY A 98 -25.20 -2.21 4.75
N GLY A 99 -24.58 -2.51 5.88
CA GLY A 99 -25.07 -3.51 6.83
C GLY A 99 -26.48 -3.20 7.34
N THR A 100 -26.78 -1.91 7.55
CA THR A 100 -28.11 -1.46 7.98
C THR A 100 -29.19 -1.82 6.96
N ALA A 101 -28.96 -1.47 5.68
CA ALA A 101 -29.91 -1.75 4.59
C ALA A 101 -30.10 -3.26 4.40
N LYS A 102 -29.00 -4.00 4.36
CA LYS A 102 -29.01 -5.46 4.21
C LYS A 102 -29.68 -6.15 5.40
N GLY A 103 -29.46 -5.67 6.62
CA GLY A 103 -30.10 -6.18 7.83
C GLY A 103 -31.56 -5.84 7.90
N ALA A 104 -31.96 -4.61 7.52
CA ALA A 104 -33.35 -4.19 7.47
C ALA A 104 -34.15 -5.01 6.45
N ALA A 105 -33.61 -5.23 5.23
CA ALA A 105 -34.28 -6.04 4.21
C ALA A 105 -34.49 -7.49 4.68
N LYS A 106 -33.48 -8.11 5.28
CA LYS A 106 -33.61 -9.47 5.83
C LYS A 106 -34.56 -9.52 7.01
N GLY A 107 -34.54 -8.54 7.89
CA GLY A 107 -35.42 -8.44 9.05
C GLY A 107 -36.86 -8.18 8.65
N ALA A 108 -37.12 -7.32 7.63
CA ALA A 108 -38.44 -7.08 7.08
C ALA A 108 -39.07 -8.34 6.49
N ALA A 109 -38.30 -9.10 5.69
CA ALA A 109 -38.78 -10.35 5.12
C ALA A 109 -39.17 -11.39 6.17
N ALA A 110 -38.31 -11.56 7.18
CA ALA A 110 -38.59 -12.48 8.31
C ALA A 110 -39.77 -12.00 9.15
N GLY A 111 -39.83 -10.70 9.45
CA GLY A 111 -40.93 -10.10 10.22
C GLY A 111 -42.26 -10.14 9.49
N ALA A 112 -42.27 -9.93 8.17
CA ALA A 112 -43.50 -10.08 7.37
C ALA A 112 -44.05 -11.51 7.41
N ALA A 113 -43.16 -12.52 7.36
CA ALA A 113 -43.60 -13.92 7.42
C ALA A 113 -44.25 -14.25 8.78
N VAL A 114 -43.67 -13.77 9.90
CA VAL A 114 -44.21 -13.96 11.26
C VAL A 114 -45.49 -13.13 11.42
N GLY A 115 -45.53 -11.88 10.94
CA GLY A 115 -46.69 -11.00 11.03
C GLY A 115 -47.88 -11.51 10.20
N ALA A 116 -47.63 -12.16 9.05
CA ALA A 116 -48.71 -12.80 8.26
C ALA A 116 -49.43 -13.92 9.03
N ILE A 117 -48.70 -14.65 9.87
CA ILE A 117 -49.31 -15.69 10.74
C ILE A 117 -50.15 -15.04 11.86
N ALA A 118 -49.68 -13.86 12.37
CA ALA A 118 -50.37 -13.12 13.42
C ALA A 118 -51.51 -12.21 12.92
N GLY A 119 -51.71 -12.10 11.59
CA GLY A 119 -52.74 -11.30 10.96
C GLY A 119 -52.31 -9.91 10.48
N ASP A 120 -51.08 -9.47 10.73
CA ASP A 120 -50.58 -8.19 10.22
C ASP A 120 -49.11 -8.28 9.74
N ALA A 121 -48.96 -8.62 8.44
CA ALA A 121 -47.68 -8.75 7.80
C ALA A 121 -46.94 -7.39 7.69
N GLY A 122 -47.67 -6.26 7.61
CA GLY A 122 -47.10 -4.93 7.50
C GLY A 122 -46.39 -4.50 8.81
N GLU A 123 -47.08 -4.65 9.94
CA GLU A 123 -46.49 -4.33 11.24
C GLU A 123 -45.31 -5.25 11.57
N GLY A 124 -45.42 -6.57 11.28
CA GLY A 124 -44.34 -7.52 11.42
C GLY A 124 -43.12 -7.15 10.59
N ALA A 125 -43.31 -6.72 9.33
CA ALA A 125 -42.25 -6.26 8.48
C ALA A 125 -41.54 -5.00 9.01
N ALA A 126 -42.28 -4.03 9.54
CA ALA A 126 -41.74 -2.79 10.07
C ALA A 126 -40.87 -3.04 11.32
N ILE A 127 -41.37 -3.86 12.27
CA ILE A 127 -40.63 -4.26 13.46
C ILE A 127 -39.37 -5.05 13.07
N GLY A 128 -39.50 -6.01 12.16
CA GLY A 128 -38.40 -6.82 11.65
C GLY A 128 -37.33 -5.98 10.96
N ALA A 129 -37.73 -4.98 10.15
CA ALA A 129 -36.82 -4.06 9.51
C ALA A 129 -36.00 -3.22 10.51
N ALA A 130 -36.64 -2.70 11.55
CA ALA A 130 -36.01 -1.91 12.59
C ALA A 130 -34.97 -2.74 13.37
N ALA A 131 -35.36 -3.92 13.85
CA ALA A 131 -34.48 -4.83 14.57
C ALA A 131 -33.33 -5.36 13.70
N GLY A 132 -33.64 -5.79 12.48
CA GLY A 132 -32.65 -6.26 11.49
C GLY A 132 -31.69 -5.18 11.06
N GLY A 133 -32.16 -3.95 10.87
CA GLY A 133 -31.33 -2.80 10.56
C GLY A 133 -30.33 -2.48 11.67
N ALA A 134 -30.77 -2.48 12.93
CA ALA A 134 -29.90 -2.26 14.08
C ALA A 134 -28.80 -3.34 14.19
N LYS A 135 -29.20 -4.62 14.06
CA LYS A 135 -28.26 -5.76 14.06
C LYS A 135 -27.29 -5.70 12.90
N GLY A 136 -27.78 -5.40 11.69
CA GLY A 136 -26.97 -5.27 10.47
C GLY A 136 -25.95 -4.14 10.58
N ARG A 137 -26.31 -3.01 11.22
CA ARG A 137 -25.41 -1.88 11.44
C ARG A 137 -24.26 -2.26 12.39
N ARG A 138 -24.55 -3.01 13.47
CA ARG A 138 -23.52 -3.49 14.41
C ARG A 138 -22.58 -4.48 13.72
N ALA A 139 -23.12 -5.47 13.01
CA ALA A 139 -22.33 -6.45 12.27
C ALA A 139 -21.45 -5.79 11.18
N GLY A 140 -22.00 -4.79 10.46
CA GLY A 140 -21.25 -4.04 9.46
C GLY A 140 -20.08 -3.28 10.07
N LYS A 141 -20.29 -2.61 11.23
CA LYS A 141 -19.19 -1.91 11.93
C LYS A 141 -18.11 -2.87 12.44
N GLN A 142 -18.48 -4.03 12.96
CA GLN A 142 -17.52 -5.05 13.38
C GLN A 142 -16.69 -5.58 12.21
N ALA A 143 -17.34 -5.90 11.10
CA ALA A 143 -16.64 -6.36 9.89
C ALA A 143 -15.67 -5.29 9.36
N GLN A 144 -16.07 -4.02 9.37
CA GLN A 144 -15.21 -2.91 8.96
C GLN A 144 -14.01 -2.74 9.90
N ALA A 145 -14.22 -2.82 11.21
CA ALA A 145 -13.12 -2.75 12.19
C ALA A 145 -12.11 -3.88 11.98
N GLN A 146 -12.58 -5.11 11.73
CA GLN A 146 -11.71 -6.24 11.42
C GLN A 146 -10.92 -6.04 10.11
N GLN A 147 -11.54 -5.48 9.07
CA GLN A 147 -10.86 -5.16 7.82
C GLN A 147 -9.78 -4.10 8.02
N ASN A 148 -10.08 -3.04 8.77
CA ASN A 148 -9.12 -1.99 9.08
C ASN A 148 -7.92 -2.55 9.87
N GLN A 149 -8.16 -3.38 10.88
CA GLN A 149 -7.10 -4.05 11.63
C GLN A 149 -6.21 -4.93 10.74
N LYS A 150 -6.83 -5.72 9.85
CA LYS A 150 -6.07 -6.56 8.90
C LYS A 150 -5.21 -5.70 7.98
N ALA A 151 -5.77 -4.63 7.41
CA ALA A 151 -5.04 -3.72 6.53
C ALA A 151 -3.85 -3.05 7.26
N GLN A 152 -4.03 -2.64 8.53
CA GLN A 152 -2.95 -2.10 9.35
C GLN A 152 -1.85 -3.14 9.59
N THR A 153 -2.21 -4.34 10.01
CA THR A 153 -1.25 -5.43 10.24
C THR A 153 -0.49 -5.80 8.97
N GLU A 154 -1.17 -5.84 7.81
CA GLU A 154 -0.53 -6.11 6.53
C GLU A 154 0.45 -5.00 6.12
N ALA A 155 0.10 -3.73 6.34
CA ALA A 155 0.97 -2.59 6.09
C ALA A 155 2.21 -2.62 6.98
N GLU A 156 2.04 -2.87 8.29
CA GLU A 156 3.13 -3.02 9.25
C GLU A 156 4.06 -4.17 8.88
N ASN A 157 3.50 -5.33 8.50
CA ASN A 157 4.29 -6.49 8.10
C ASN A 157 5.08 -6.22 6.81
N LYS A 158 4.50 -5.54 5.83
CA LYS A 158 5.20 -5.12 4.61
C LYS A 158 6.34 -4.17 4.94
N GLN A 159 6.09 -3.15 5.76
CA GLN A 159 7.11 -2.19 6.17
C GLN A 159 8.25 -2.86 6.94
N LYS A 160 7.92 -3.81 7.82
CA LYS A 160 8.93 -4.62 8.53
C LYS A 160 9.75 -5.48 7.57
N ALA A 161 9.11 -6.19 6.65
CA ALA A 161 9.80 -7.03 5.67
C ALA A 161 10.77 -6.22 4.79
N ILE A 162 10.35 -5.03 4.36
CA ILE A 162 11.13 -4.07 3.61
C ILE A 162 12.37 -3.64 4.42
N MET A 163 12.16 -3.24 5.68
CA MET A 163 13.23 -2.84 6.58
C MET A 163 14.22 -3.98 6.85
N ASP A 164 13.72 -5.20 7.06
CA ASP A 164 14.55 -6.38 7.29
C ASP A 164 15.39 -6.74 6.06
N SER A 165 14.83 -6.56 4.85
CA SER A 165 15.57 -6.74 3.59
C SER A 165 16.71 -5.73 3.46
N PHE A 166 16.44 -4.44 3.73
CA PHE A 166 17.46 -3.40 3.74
C PHE A 166 18.58 -3.70 4.75
N LYS A 167 18.21 -4.06 6.00
CA LYS A 167 19.18 -4.41 7.05
C LYS A 167 20.10 -5.56 6.63
N LYS A 168 19.55 -6.59 6.00
CA LYS A 168 20.33 -7.72 5.48
C LYS A 168 21.34 -7.27 4.43
N GLY A 169 20.92 -6.43 3.47
CA GLY A 169 21.81 -5.86 2.47
C GLY A 169 22.92 -5.02 3.10
N PHE A 170 22.55 -4.09 3.98
CA PHE A 170 23.49 -3.23 4.68
C PHE A 170 24.53 -4.02 5.51
N SER A 171 24.05 -5.03 6.27
CA SER A 171 24.93 -5.91 7.05
C SER A 171 25.88 -6.71 6.16
N ALA A 172 25.38 -7.30 5.08
CA ALA A 172 26.20 -8.07 4.14
C ALA A 172 27.32 -7.22 3.49
N CYS A 173 27.02 -5.97 3.14
CA CYS A 173 28.01 -5.05 2.61
C CYS A 173 29.11 -4.75 3.64
N LEU A 174 28.73 -4.42 4.87
CA LEU A 174 29.70 -4.12 5.96
C LEU A 174 30.52 -5.35 6.37
N GLU A 175 29.91 -6.53 6.42
CA GLU A 175 30.63 -7.78 6.68
C GLU A 175 31.67 -8.06 5.59
N GLY A 176 31.32 -7.83 4.32
CA GLY A 176 32.26 -7.91 3.20
C GLY A 176 33.44 -6.97 3.32
N LYS A 177 33.25 -5.79 3.92
CA LYS A 177 34.31 -4.82 4.24
C LYS A 177 35.10 -5.17 5.53
N GLY A 178 34.67 -6.18 6.27
CA GLY A 178 35.36 -6.68 7.46
C GLY A 178 34.91 -6.04 8.77
N TYR A 179 33.62 -5.70 8.84
CA TYR A 179 32.98 -5.30 10.10
C TYR A 179 32.19 -6.47 10.68
N SER A 180 32.09 -6.52 12.00
CA SER A 180 31.15 -7.42 12.71
C SER A 180 29.89 -6.63 13.05
N ILE A 181 28.74 -7.14 12.67
CA ILE A 181 27.45 -6.47 12.87
C ILE A 181 26.70 -7.10 14.04
N LYS A 182 26.14 -6.25 14.91
CA LYS A 182 25.32 -6.67 16.05
C LYS A 182 24.08 -5.78 16.17
#